data_c17bdd7d048a40b9d41085ea18350e1f
#
_entry.id   c17bdd7d048a40b9d41085ea18350e1f
#
_cell.length_a   1.000
_cell.length_b   1.000
_cell.length_c   1.000
_cell.angle_alpha   90.00
_cell.angle_beta   90.00
_cell.angle_gamma   90.00
#
_symmetry.space_group_name_H-M   'P 1'
#
loop_
_entity.id
_entity.type
_entity.pdbx_description
1 polymer ?
#
loop_
_entity_poly.entity_id
_entity_poly.type
_entity_poly.pdbx_seq_one_letter_code
_entity_poly.pdbx_strand_id
1 'polypeptide(L)'
;MSRTSGTTSCPPAGTVRDAGDNRCAKGAYILAGEASASIRLIASGSEVSLALKARDLLAADGLAAAVVSMPSWELFAAQDAPYRQEVLGIDGTVRVACEAATGFGWERWLGTRGAFVGMNSFGASGKAADLYKHFGITAEAIADAARRLNNR
;
A
#
# COMPACT_ATOMS: atom_id res chain seq x y z
N MET A 1 -5.22 28.72 8.21
CA MET A 1 -5.52 28.43 7.91
C MET A 1 -5.99 27.27 7.90
N SER A 2 -6.31 26.67 7.82
CA SER A 2 -6.60 25.78 7.89
C SER A 2 -7.27 25.02 7.30
N ARG A 3 -7.49 24.40 6.88
CA ARG A 3 -7.98 23.79 6.28
C ARG A 3 -8.33 22.78 6.43
N THR A 4 -8.72 22.12 6.28
CA THR A 4 -8.92 21.21 6.46
C THR A 4 -9.77 20.41 6.11
N SER A 5 -10.11 20.36 5.48
CA SER A 5 -10.82 19.80 4.95
C SER A 5 -11.12 18.54 5.09
N GLY A 6 -11.57 18.09 5.46
CA GLY A 6 -12.08 17.09 5.53
C GLY A 6 -11.81 15.87 5.05
N THR A 7 -11.05 15.30 5.11
CA THR A 7 -10.85 14.15 4.55
C THR A 7 -10.71 13.14 5.51
N THR A 8 -11.68 12.70 6.02
CA THR A 8 -11.70 11.72 7.05
C THR A 8 -11.21 10.37 6.64
N SER A 9 -11.19 10.06 5.37
CA SER A 9 -10.69 8.79 4.92
C SER A 9 -9.17 8.72 4.88
N CYS A 10 -8.50 9.83 5.06
CA CYS A 10 -7.06 9.82 5.08
C CYS A 10 -6.51 9.27 6.39
N PRO A 11 -5.33 8.70 6.40
CA PRO A 11 -4.72 8.23 7.61
C PRO A 11 -4.48 9.34 8.61
N PRO A 12 -4.31 8.99 9.86
CA PRO A 12 -4.08 9.98 10.90
C PRO A 12 -2.80 10.75 10.68
N ALA A 13 -2.83 11.92 11.18
CA ALA A 13 -1.78 12.87 10.95
C ALA A 13 -0.40 12.41 11.35
N GLY A 14 -0.27 11.61 12.31
CA GLY A 14 1.06 11.20 12.74
C GLY A 14 1.90 10.52 11.68
N THR A 15 1.25 10.00 10.65
CA THR A 15 1.95 9.30 9.61
C THR A 15 2.05 10.08 8.31
N VAL A 16 1.34 11.19 8.20
CA VAL A 16 1.32 11.98 6.99
C VAL A 16 2.14 13.22 7.18
N ARG A 17 3.06 13.50 6.27
CA ARG A 17 3.89 14.54 6.37
C ARG A 17 3.25 15.78 6.19
N ASP A 18 2.47 16.09 5.55
CA ASP A 18 2.04 17.38 5.33
C ASP A 18 0.61 17.51 5.10
N ALA A 19 0.01 18.38 5.71
CA ALA A 19 -1.38 18.55 5.60
C ALA A 19 -1.83 19.59 4.62
N GLY A 20 -0.97 20.30 4.09
CA GLY A 20 -1.37 21.36 3.18
C GLY A 20 -2.02 20.87 1.91
N ASP A 21 -1.82 19.60 1.58
CA ASP A 21 -2.30 19.07 0.33
C ASP A 21 -3.22 17.88 0.59
N ASN A 22 -4.40 17.90 0.05
CA ASN A 22 -5.34 16.80 0.21
C ASN A 22 -4.96 15.65 -0.73
N ARG A 23 -4.02 14.85 -0.32
CA ARG A 23 -3.53 13.75 -1.14
C ARG A 23 -4.57 12.68 -1.43
N CYS A 24 -5.53 12.53 -0.54
CA CYS A 24 -6.60 11.55 -0.75
C CYS A 24 -7.45 11.88 -1.97
N ALA A 25 -7.49 13.15 -2.38
CA ALA A 25 -8.24 13.56 -3.56
C ALA A 25 -7.70 12.95 -4.85
N LYS A 26 -6.47 12.51 -4.85
CA LYS A 26 -5.86 11.85 -6.02
C LYS A 26 -6.04 10.33 -6.03
N GLY A 27 -6.64 9.79 -5.00
CA GLY A 27 -6.97 8.36 -4.91
C GLY A 27 -5.86 7.47 -4.41
N ALA A 28 -4.61 7.83 -4.67
CA ALA A 28 -3.44 7.14 -4.11
C ALA A 28 -2.27 8.10 -4.05
N TYR A 29 -1.38 7.87 -3.09
CA TYR A 29 -0.20 8.71 -2.92
C TYR A 29 0.88 7.97 -2.12
N ILE A 30 2.13 8.40 -2.26
CA ILE A 30 3.22 7.85 -1.45
C ILE A 30 3.11 8.44 -0.06
N LEU A 31 2.83 7.59 0.92
CA LEU A 31 2.69 7.99 2.30
C LEU A 31 4.04 8.06 3.01
N ALA A 32 4.92 7.13 2.72
CA ALA A 32 6.24 7.04 3.33
C ALA A 32 7.24 6.47 2.34
N GLY A 33 8.50 6.88 2.45
CA GLY A 33 9.55 6.44 1.53
C GLY A 33 9.71 7.37 0.35
N GLU A 34 10.60 7.00 -0.55
CA GLU A 34 10.96 7.82 -1.69
C GLU A 34 10.37 7.28 -2.99
N ALA A 35 10.05 8.15 -3.91
CA ALA A 35 9.55 7.76 -5.22
C ALA A 35 10.58 6.93 -6.02
N SER A 36 11.85 7.03 -5.67
CA SER A 36 12.91 6.25 -6.31
C SER A 36 13.02 4.81 -5.78
N ALA A 37 12.31 4.46 -4.71
CA ALA A 37 12.40 3.13 -4.15
C ALA A 37 11.95 2.07 -5.16
N SER A 38 12.61 0.92 -5.14
CA SER A 38 12.35 -0.16 -6.09
C SER A 38 11.17 -1.04 -5.69
N ILE A 39 10.64 -0.83 -4.52
CA ILE A 39 9.53 -1.62 -3.98
C ILE A 39 8.40 -0.68 -3.58
N ARG A 40 7.17 -1.04 -3.95
CA ARG A 40 5.95 -0.34 -3.51
C ARG A 40 5.12 -1.29 -2.67
N LEU A 41 4.76 -0.86 -1.47
CA LEU A 41 3.83 -1.56 -0.60
C LEU A 41 2.52 -0.77 -0.61
N ILE A 42 1.46 -1.36 -1.14
CA ILE A 42 0.22 -0.65 -1.43
C ILE A 42 -0.87 -1.16 -0.48
N ALA A 43 -1.52 -0.25 0.21
CA ALA A 43 -2.57 -0.61 1.14
C ALA A 43 -3.58 0.53 1.29
N SER A 44 -4.70 0.23 1.89
CA SER A 44 -5.69 1.23 2.26
C SER A 44 -6.23 0.93 3.65
N GLY A 45 -6.80 1.94 4.29
CA GLY A 45 -7.42 1.79 5.59
C GLY A 45 -6.48 1.24 6.66
N SER A 46 -6.95 0.27 7.38
CA SER A 46 -6.20 -0.30 8.52
C SER A 46 -4.96 -1.09 8.07
N GLU A 47 -4.91 -1.57 6.85
CA GLU A 47 -3.77 -2.33 6.35
C GLU A 47 -2.55 -1.46 6.10
N VAL A 48 -2.71 -0.15 6.05
CA VAL A 48 -1.58 0.78 5.89
C VAL A 48 -0.57 0.61 7.02
N SER A 49 -1.03 0.36 8.24
CA SER A 49 -0.11 0.14 9.36
C SER A 49 0.76 -1.10 9.17
N LEU A 50 0.21 -2.13 8.56
CA LEU A 50 0.97 -3.35 8.24
C LEU A 50 2.00 -3.08 7.16
N ALA A 51 1.64 -2.29 6.16
CA ALA A 51 2.57 -1.90 5.10
C ALA A 51 3.73 -1.06 5.65
N LEU A 52 3.46 -0.17 6.60
CA LEU A 52 4.51 0.60 7.26
C LEU A 52 5.46 -0.29 8.05
N LYS A 53 4.94 -1.27 8.78
CA LYS A 53 5.78 -2.24 9.48
C LYS A 53 6.59 -3.09 8.52
N ALA A 54 6.00 -3.52 7.42
CA ALA A 54 6.71 -4.28 6.40
C ALA A 54 7.84 -3.47 5.78
N ARG A 55 7.62 -2.17 5.58
CA ARG A 55 8.68 -1.29 5.11
C ARG A 55 9.86 -1.27 6.07
N ASP A 56 9.59 -1.21 7.37
CA ASP A 56 10.66 -1.24 8.37
C ASP A 56 11.42 -2.56 8.35
N LEU A 57 10.72 -3.69 8.17
CA LEU A 57 11.36 -4.99 8.05
C LEU A 57 12.26 -5.05 6.80
N LEU A 58 11.81 -4.50 5.70
CA LEU A 58 12.61 -4.46 4.47
C LEU A 58 13.81 -3.52 4.63
N ALA A 59 13.65 -2.40 5.32
CA ALA A 59 14.76 -1.49 5.58
C ALA A 59 15.87 -2.15 6.40
N ALA A 60 15.50 -3.02 7.33
CA ALA A 60 16.48 -3.78 8.10
C ALA A 60 17.31 -4.71 7.21
N ASP A 61 16.78 -5.11 6.06
CA ASP A 61 17.49 -5.92 5.07
C ASP A 61 18.21 -5.08 4.02
N GLY A 62 18.21 -3.76 4.17
CA GLY A 62 18.82 -2.87 3.19
C GLY A 62 17.98 -2.65 1.93
N LEU A 63 16.70 -3.00 1.97
CA LEU A 63 15.81 -2.84 0.82
C LEU A 63 14.96 -1.58 0.98
N ALA A 64 15.06 -0.69 0.01
CA ALA A 64 14.28 0.55 0.02
C ALA A 64 12.87 0.27 -0.50
N ALA A 65 11.87 0.62 0.30
CA ALA A 65 10.47 0.47 -0.06
C ALA A 65 9.71 1.75 0.24
N ALA A 66 8.73 2.06 -0.58
CA ALA A 66 7.80 3.15 -0.34
C ALA A 66 6.42 2.57 -0.05
N VAL A 67 5.72 3.17 0.88
CA VAL A 67 4.34 2.79 1.20
C VAL A 67 3.39 3.71 0.47
N VAL A 68 2.46 3.12 -0.26
CA VAL A 68 1.42 3.82 -1.01
C VAL A 68 0.09 3.61 -0.30
N SER A 69 -0.56 4.69 0.06
CA SER A 69 -1.94 4.66 0.53
C SER A 69 -2.85 4.82 -0.68
N MET A 70 -3.78 3.90 -0.89
CA MET A 70 -4.67 3.90 -2.05
C MET A 70 -6.14 3.83 -1.63
N PRO A 71 -6.69 4.94 -1.15
CA PRO A 71 -8.08 4.94 -0.68
C PRO A 71 -9.13 4.89 -1.80
N SER A 72 -8.80 5.23 -3.03
CA SER A 72 -9.79 5.21 -4.12
C SER A 72 -9.16 4.86 -5.45
N TRP A 73 -9.55 3.72 -6.00
CA TRP A 73 -9.09 3.28 -7.32
C TRP A 73 -9.60 4.19 -8.42
N GLU A 74 -10.85 4.65 -8.31
CA GLU A 74 -11.47 5.48 -9.34
C GLU A 74 -10.77 6.82 -9.47
N LEU A 75 -10.50 7.46 -8.35
CA LEU A 75 -9.81 8.74 -8.36
C LEU A 75 -8.39 8.60 -8.85
N PHE A 76 -7.72 7.51 -8.48
CA PHE A 76 -6.35 7.29 -8.93
C PHE A 76 -6.29 6.97 -10.43
N ALA A 77 -7.21 6.18 -10.92
CA ALA A 77 -7.29 5.86 -12.34
C ALA A 77 -7.52 7.10 -13.19
N ALA A 78 -8.15 8.13 -12.63
CA ALA A 78 -8.40 9.39 -13.32
C ALA A 78 -7.17 10.31 -13.38
N GLN A 79 -6.12 9.99 -12.64
CA GLN A 79 -4.90 10.81 -12.68
C GLN A 79 -4.12 10.55 -13.97
N ASP A 80 -3.26 11.51 -14.33
CA ASP A 80 -2.44 11.35 -15.52
C ASP A 80 -1.38 10.26 -15.35
N ALA A 81 -0.82 9.82 -16.47
CA ALA A 81 0.16 8.75 -16.46
C ALA A 81 1.43 9.10 -15.67
N PRO A 82 1.99 10.31 -15.78
CA PRO A 82 3.16 10.65 -14.97
C PRO A 82 2.93 10.53 -13.47
N TYR A 83 1.78 10.98 -12.98
CA TYR A 83 1.46 10.88 -11.55
C TYR A 83 1.30 9.42 -11.12
N ARG A 84 0.59 8.62 -11.92
CA ARG A 84 0.41 7.21 -11.59
C ARG A 84 1.74 6.48 -11.57
N GLN A 85 2.65 6.83 -12.48
CA GLN A 85 3.98 6.24 -12.51
C GLN A 85 4.83 6.68 -11.33
N GLU A 86 4.72 7.91 -10.90
CA GLU A 86 5.41 8.38 -9.70
C GLU A 86 4.98 7.56 -8.48
N VAL A 87 3.68 7.34 -8.32
CA VAL A 87 3.15 6.63 -7.17
C VAL A 87 3.46 5.13 -7.21
N LEU A 88 3.23 4.49 -8.35
CA LEU A 88 3.37 3.04 -8.48
C LEU A 88 4.76 2.59 -8.94
N GLY A 89 5.58 3.51 -9.37
CA GLY A 89 6.87 3.19 -9.96
C GLY A 89 6.75 2.81 -11.43
N ILE A 90 7.89 2.71 -12.10
CA ILE A 90 7.96 2.31 -13.50
C ILE A 90 7.64 0.82 -13.64
N ASP A 91 7.50 0.38 -14.88
CA ASP A 91 7.29 -1.03 -15.14
C ASP A 91 8.50 -1.84 -14.62
N GLY A 92 8.22 -2.96 -14.00
CA GLY A 92 9.25 -3.76 -13.33
C GLY A 92 9.46 -3.44 -11.86
N THR A 93 8.87 -2.35 -11.35
CA THR A 93 8.89 -2.08 -9.92
C THR A 93 8.16 -3.20 -9.18
N VAL A 94 8.74 -3.67 -8.09
CA VAL A 94 8.09 -4.67 -7.23
C VAL A 94 6.92 -4.01 -6.51
N ARG A 95 5.73 -4.58 -6.66
CA ARG A 95 4.52 -4.03 -6.04
C ARG A 95 3.83 -5.12 -5.24
N VAL A 96 3.63 -4.87 -3.96
CA VAL A 96 2.90 -5.78 -3.09
C VAL A 96 1.71 -5.03 -2.53
N ALA A 97 0.52 -5.50 -2.83
CA ALA A 97 -0.71 -4.93 -2.27
C ALA A 97 -1.19 -5.76 -1.09
N CYS A 98 -1.77 -5.11 -0.11
CA CYS A 98 -2.32 -5.75 1.06
C CYS A 98 -3.71 -5.20 1.35
N GLU A 99 -4.68 -6.09 1.48
CA GLU A 99 -6.04 -5.70 1.82
C GLU A 99 -6.74 -6.88 2.49
N ALA A 100 -7.55 -6.58 3.50
CA ALA A 100 -8.36 -7.60 4.17
C ALA A 100 -9.59 -7.94 3.34
N ALA A 101 -9.35 -8.34 2.10
CA ALA A 101 -10.36 -8.70 1.11
C ALA A 101 -9.70 -9.62 0.09
N THR A 102 -10.48 -10.04 -0.90
CA THR A 102 -9.91 -10.85 -1.97
C THR A 102 -9.10 -9.98 -2.94
N GLY A 103 -8.18 -10.60 -3.66
CA GLY A 103 -7.30 -9.89 -4.58
C GLY A 103 -7.94 -9.48 -5.89
N PHE A 104 -9.24 -9.64 -6.02
CA PHE A 104 -9.92 -9.35 -7.28
C PHE A 104 -9.78 -7.89 -7.68
N GLY A 105 -9.32 -7.65 -8.88
CA GLY A 105 -9.14 -6.30 -9.41
C GLY A 105 -7.80 -5.66 -9.09
N TRP A 106 -7.03 -6.22 -8.16
CA TRP A 106 -5.72 -5.66 -7.81
C TRP A 106 -4.69 -5.84 -8.92
N GLU A 107 -4.86 -6.83 -9.79
CA GLU A 107 -3.92 -7.09 -10.87
C GLU A 107 -3.68 -5.88 -11.77
N ARG A 108 -4.65 -5.00 -11.87
CA ARG A 108 -4.49 -3.78 -12.68
C ARG A 108 -3.43 -2.82 -12.12
N TRP A 109 -3.15 -2.92 -10.81
CA TRP A 109 -2.19 -2.04 -10.14
C TRP A 109 -0.85 -2.71 -9.87
N LEU A 110 -0.82 -4.03 -9.88
CA LEU A 110 0.36 -4.78 -9.45
C LEU A 110 1.43 -4.89 -10.53
N GLY A 111 1.07 -4.78 -11.79
CA GLY A 111 2.05 -4.86 -12.88
C GLY A 111 2.63 -6.26 -13.04
N THR A 112 3.82 -6.31 -13.63
CA THR A 112 4.45 -7.59 -13.99
C THR A 112 5.18 -8.25 -12.82
N ARG A 113 5.58 -7.47 -11.81
CA ARG A 113 6.28 -7.98 -10.63
C ARG A 113 5.47 -7.68 -9.39
N GLY A 114 4.27 -8.18 -9.35
CA GLY A 114 3.34 -7.90 -8.29
C GLY A 114 2.92 -9.13 -7.50
N ALA A 115 2.49 -8.90 -6.24
CA ALA A 115 1.88 -9.91 -5.41
C ALA A 115 0.80 -9.27 -4.55
N PHE A 116 -0.16 -10.08 -4.14
CA PHE A 116 -1.24 -9.63 -3.29
C PHE A 116 -1.22 -10.44 -1.99
N VAL A 117 -1.28 -9.74 -0.86
CA VAL A 117 -1.40 -10.34 0.46
C VAL A 117 -2.80 -10.00 0.98
N GLY A 118 -3.66 -10.97 1.03
CA GLY A 118 -5.04 -10.76 1.42
C GLY A 118 -5.77 -12.07 1.61
N MET A 119 -7.11 -12.01 1.58
CA MET A 119 -7.92 -13.19 1.74
C MET A 119 -7.97 -14.00 0.46
N ASN A 120 -7.78 -15.29 0.58
CA ASN A 120 -7.89 -16.20 -0.55
C ASN A 120 -9.15 -17.06 -0.49
N SER A 121 -10.04 -16.78 0.45
CA SER A 121 -11.32 -17.46 0.61
C SER A 121 -12.30 -16.49 1.28
N PHE A 122 -13.54 -16.95 1.49
CA PHE A 122 -14.53 -16.15 2.19
C PHE A 122 -14.08 -15.92 3.63
N GLY A 123 -14.47 -14.78 4.18
CA GLY A 123 -14.10 -14.39 5.52
C GLY A 123 -14.66 -15.35 6.59
N ALA A 124 -14.04 -15.31 7.73
CA ALA A 124 -14.49 -16.05 8.92
C ALA A 124 -14.88 -15.05 9.99
N SER A 125 -15.62 -15.52 10.99
CA SER A 125 -15.98 -14.69 12.13
C SER A 125 -14.88 -14.73 13.18
N GLY A 126 -14.64 -13.61 13.84
CA GLY A 126 -13.64 -13.55 14.90
C GLY A 126 -13.12 -12.15 15.12
N LYS A 127 -12.16 -12.03 16.03
CA LYS A 127 -11.50 -10.76 16.27
C LYS A 127 -10.59 -10.41 15.10
N ALA A 128 -10.52 -9.14 14.77
CA ALA A 128 -9.74 -8.68 13.60
C ALA A 128 -8.29 -9.20 13.60
N ALA A 129 -7.62 -9.14 14.75
CA ALA A 129 -6.23 -9.59 14.83
C ALA A 129 -6.09 -11.08 14.53
N ASP A 130 -7.05 -11.89 15.00
CA ASP A 130 -7.03 -13.33 14.76
C ASP A 130 -7.34 -13.66 13.30
N LEU A 131 -8.25 -12.89 12.70
CA LEU A 131 -8.57 -13.04 11.28
C LEU A 131 -7.38 -12.70 10.41
N TYR A 132 -6.67 -11.64 10.72
CA TYR A 132 -5.47 -11.28 9.98
C TYR A 132 -4.43 -12.38 10.03
N LYS A 133 -4.20 -12.98 11.19
CA LYS A 133 -3.29 -14.10 11.31
C LYS A 133 -3.79 -15.32 10.55
N HIS A 134 -5.07 -15.61 10.64
CA HIS A 134 -5.66 -16.76 9.97
C HIS A 134 -5.48 -16.68 8.45
N PHE A 135 -5.63 -15.51 7.86
CA PHE A 135 -5.47 -15.31 6.43
C PHE A 135 -4.05 -14.95 6.03
N GLY A 136 -3.11 -14.90 6.98
CA GLY A 136 -1.72 -14.56 6.66
C GLY A 136 -1.53 -13.09 6.28
N ILE A 137 -2.40 -12.21 6.74
CA ILE A 137 -2.31 -10.77 6.44
C ILE A 137 -1.47 -10.13 7.54
N THR A 138 -0.16 -10.17 7.36
CA THR A 138 0.81 -9.69 8.35
C THR A 138 1.90 -8.87 7.68
N ALA A 139 2.58 -8.05 8.48
CA ALA A 139 3.72 -7.28 7.98
C ALA A 139 4.81 -8.20 7.44
N GLU A 140 5.03 -9.34 8.11
CA GLU A 140 6.01 -10.34 7.67
C GLU A 140 5.65 -10.94 6.32
N ALA A 141 4.38 -11.25 6.10
CA ALA A 141 3.94 -11.79 4.81
C ALA A 141 4.14 -10.79 3.67
N ILE A 142 3.86 -9.52 3.94
CA ILE A 142 4.08 -8.45 2.97
C ILE A 142 5.57 -8.32 2.64
N ALA A 143 6.41 -8.28 3.67
CA ALA A 143 7.85 -8.16 3.49
C ALA A 143 8.41 -9.38 2.74
N ASP A 144 7.95 -10.58 3.07
CA ASP A 144 8.41 -11.80 2.42
C ASP A 144 8.01 -11.85 0.95
N ALA A 145 6.80 -11.39 0.63
CA ALA A 145 6.36 -11.30 -0.77
C ALA A 145 7.28 -10.35 -1.56
N ALA A 146 7.61 -9.21 -0.96
CA ALA A 146 8.51 -8.24 -1.59
C ALA A 146 9.91 -8.82 -1.79
N ARG A 147 10.44 -9.51 -0.79
CA ARG A 147 11.76 -10.16 -0.89
C ARG A 147 11.80 -11.18 -2.02
N ARG A 148 10.78 -12.03 -2.10
CA ARG A 148 10.72 -13.05 -3.16
C ARG A 148 10.69 -12.43 -4.55
N LEU A 149 9.93 -11.35 -4.72
CA LEU A 149 9.86 -10.68 -6.00
C LEU A 149 11.14 -9.91 -6.33
N ASN A 150 11.76 -9.34 -5.31
CA ASN A 150 12.98 -8.56 -5.51
C ASN A 150 14.17 -9.43 -5.89
N ASN A 151 14.15 -10.71 -5.49
CA ASN A 151 15.23 -11.64 -5.78
C ASN A 151 15.09 -12.38 -7.12
N ARG A 152 14.07 -12.04 -7.90
CA ARG A 152 13.89 -12.55 -9.25
C ARG A 152 14.52 -11.60 -10.26
#